data_1bfab65f41f3adf5722add91152d2283
#
_entry.id   1bfab65f41f3adf5722add91152d2283
#
_cell.length_a   1.000
_cell.length_b   1.000
_cell.length_c   1.000
_cell.angle_alpha   90.00
_cell.angle_beta   90.00
_cell.angle_gamma   90.00
#
_symmetry.space_group_name_H-M   'P 1'
#
loop_
_entity.id
_entity.type
_entity.pdbx_description
1 polymer ?
#
loop_
_entity_poly.entity_id
_entity_poly.type
_entity_poly.pdbx_seq_one_letter_code
_entity_poly.pdbx_strand_id
1 'polypeptide(L)'
;MVDRLEYVVRTLSRTKRKDYENYVVNAIWNRLHDLSIKPVSQQLIVRSPSERYFIDLYFPQVNMGVECNEIYHGSRVQHDTDRKLEIFDILRQVRPGRGYEQIDVDVYERLDDGTVRWLSLDEVDAAIDASVRRIRDRITILQDSHKFEPWGEELSPAQYFATKTVILVDDDIAFPTIPATCNVLLHSGYNEKASRRRSYFVPHALREKYGDEYYFWFPKKAVAGHAIAKGWNNVLSEDGTRLYEYNETKPELNEEGTEKQRRVTFVQTLDPVTRRREYRFAGVFHRESLKVVEGVKRRRYVLENRSFPIIK
;
A
#
# COMPACT_ATOMS: atom_id res chain seq x y z
N MET A 1 12.05 0.42 -19.44
CA MET A 1 11.04 -0.59 -19.08
C MET A 1 11.83 -1.85 -18.75
N VAL A 2 11.67 -2.43 -17.58
CA VAL A 2 12.36 -3.69 -17.25
C VAL A 2 11.62 -4.78 -18.01
N ASP A 3 12.35 -5.61 -18.74
CA ASP A 3 11.77 -6.77 -19.44
C ASP A 3 11.08 -7.67 -18.41
N ARG A 4 9.86 -8.12 -18.72
CA ARG A 4 9.05 -8.99 -17.83
C ARG A 4 9.78 -10.29 -17.52
N LEU A 5 10.46 -10.89 -18.50
CA LEU A 5 11.24 -12.11 -18.32
C LEU A 5 12.40 -11.87 -17.34
N GLU A 6 13.16 -10.80 -17.53
CA GLU A 6 14.26 -10.44 -16.62
C GLU A 6 13.74 -10.23 -15.19
N TYR A 7 12.59 -9.57 -15.03
CA TYR A 7 11.96 -9.41 -13.73
C TYR A 7 11.59 -10.74 -13.08
N VAL A 8 10.91 -11.63 -13.81
CA VAL A 8 10.48 -12.95 -13.31
C VAL A 8 11.68 -13.78 -12.89
N VAL A 9 12.70 -13.88 -13.73
CA VAL A 9 13.94 -14.60 -13.39
C VAL A 9 14.58 -14.05 -12.12
N ARG A 10 14.69 -12.74 -11.98
CA ARG A 10 15.26 -12.11 -10.79
C ARG A 10 14.43 -12.33 -9.52
N THR A 11 13.10 -12.24 -9.61
CA THR A 11 12.25 -12.38 -8.43
C THR A 11 12.25 -13.80 -7.92
N LEU A 12 12.13 -14.79 -8.80
CA LEU A 12 12.10 -16.21 -8.41
C LEU A 12 13.46 -16.76 -7.96
N SER A 13 14.58 -16.13 -8.35
CA SER A 13 15.91 -16.51 -7.90
C SER A 13 16.27 -16.03 -6.48
N ARG A 14 15.40 -15.29 -5.81
CA ARG A 14 15.65 -14.79 -4.45
C ARG A 14 15.54 -15.83 -3.36
N THR A 15 14.84 -16.91 -3.63
CA THR A 15 14.64 -18.02 -2.68
C THR A 15 15.92 -18.83 -2.60
N LYS A 16 16.68 -18.63 -1.52
CA LYS A 16 17.93 -19.36 -1.26
C LYS A 16 17.79 -20.14 0.04
N ARG A 17 18.22 -21.39 0.04
CA ARG A 17 18.30 -22.27 1.24
C ARG A 17 16.95 -22.73 1.80
N LYS A 18 15.88 -22.66 1.01
CA LYS A 18 14.56 -23.17 1.36
C LYS A 18 14.06 -24.01 0.19
N ASP A 19 14.26 -25.29 0.25
CA ASP A 19 14.08 -26.19 -0.90
C ASP A 19 12.60 -26.32 -1.27
N TYR A 20 11.73 -26.51 -0.28
CA TYR A 20 10.28 -26.64 -0.50
C TYR A 20 9.64 -25.32 -0.92
N GLU A 21 9.95 -24.22 -0.26
CA GLU A 21 9.46 -22.90 -0.65
C GLU A 21 9.83 -22.58 -2.10
N ASN A 22 11.08 -22.88 -2.50
CA ASN A 22 11.53 -22.67 -3.87
C ASN A 22 10.72 -23.53 -4.86
N TYR A 23 10.49 -24.80 -4.53
CA TYR A 23 9.67 -25.69 -5.35
C TYR A 23 8.23 -25.17 -5.49
N VAL A 24 7.56 -24.87 -4.38
CA VAL A 24 6.17 -24.41 -4.32
C VAL A 24 6.00 -23.10 -5.11
N VAL A 25 6.83 -22.10 -4.85
CA VAL A 25 6.77 -20.78 -5.50
C VAL A 25 6.93 -20.89 -7.02
N ASN A 26 7.93 -21.67 -7.47
CA ASN A 26 8.17 -21.87 -8.90
C ASN A 26 7.07 -22.70 -9.55
N ALA A 27 6.59 -23.76 -8.90
CA ALA A 27 5.53 -24.60 -9.43
C ALA A 27 4.20 -23.83 -9.58
N ILE A 28 3.81 -23.03 -8.59
CA ILE A 28 2.62 -22.17 -8.67
C ILE A 28 2.74 -21.20 -9.85
N TRP A 29 3.86 -20.49 -9.97
CA TRP A 29 4.06 -19.55 -11.06
C TRP A 29 4.01 -20.21 -12.44
N ASN A 30 4.71 -21.34 -12.61
CA ASN A 30 4.75 -22.05 -13.87
C ASN A 30 3.38 -22.64 -14.27
N ARG A 31 2.62 -23.17 -13.30
CA ARG A 31 1.28 -23.70 -13.55
C ARG A 31 0.24 -22.61 -13.78
N LEU A 32 0.39 -21.46 -13.12
CA LEU A 32 -0.47 -20.31 -13.36
C LEU A 32 -0.33 -19.79 -14.79
N HIS A 33 0.90 -19.68 -15.27
CA HIS A 33 1.29 -19.28 -16.64
C HIS A 33 0.48 -18.07 -17.16
N ASP A 34 0.31 -17.08 -16.31
CA ASP A 34 -0.46 -15.87 -16.63
C ASP A 34 0.42 -14.62 -16.48
N LEU A 35 0.79 -14.02 -17.61
CA LEU A 35 1.62 -12.82 -17.66
C LEU A 35 0.84 -11.54 -17.34
N SER A 36 -0.46 -11.62 -17.11
CA SER A 36 -1.26 -10.48 -16.67
C SER A 36 -1.11 -10.18 -15.17
N ILE A 37 -0.56 -11.12 -14.39
CA ILE A 37 -0.26 -10.91 -12.98
C ILE A 37 1.25 -10.91 -12.72
N LYS A 38 1.66 -10.14 -11.73
CA LYS A 38 3.06 -9.97 -11.35
C LYS A 38 3.39 -10.82 -10.13
N PRO A 39 4.29 -11.82 -10.25
CA PRO A 39 4.76 -12.53 -9.08
C PRO A 39 5.78 -11.67 -8.31
N VAL A 40 5.65 -11.62 -6.99
CA VAL A 40 6.63 -10.99 -6.10
C VAL A 40 7.05 -12.01 -5.06
N SER A 41 8.24 -12.58 -5.20
CA SER A 41 8.78 -13.50 -4.20
C SER A 41 9.36 -12.74 -3.02
N GLN A 42 9.26 -13.32 -1.81
CA GLN A 42 9.76 -12.72 -0.56
C GLN A 42 9.26 -11.27 -0.39
N GLN A 43 7.94 -11.09 -0.53
CA GLN A 43 7.33 -9.78 -0.35
C GLN A 43 7.51 -9.30 1.07
N LEU A 44 8.30 -8.25 1.23
CA LEU A 44 8.55 -7.67 2.53
C LEU A 44 7.40 -6.75 2.96
N ILE A 45 6.82 -7.04 4.09
CA ILE A 45 5.85 -6.23 4.81
C ILE A 45 6.55 -5.62 6.03
N VAL A 46 6.46 -4.31 6.21
CA VAL A 46 7.05 -3.60 7.34
C VAL A 46 5.96 -2.96 8.17
N ARG A 47 5.81 -3.39 9.40
CA ARG A 47 4.94 -2.77 10.39
C ARG A 47 5.67 -1.66 11.14
N SER A 48 6.87 -1.96 11.60
CA SER A 48 7.77 -1.04 12.30
C SER A 48 9.22 -1.31 11.87
N PRO A 49 10.22 -0.50 12.22
CA PRO A 49 11.61 -0.78 11.92
C PRO A 49 12.13 -2.12 12.46
N SER A 50 11.55 -2.59 13.57
CA SER A 50 11.90 -3.87 14.20
C SER A 50 11.02 -5.03 13.75
N GLU A 51 9.86 -4.77 13.17
CA GLU A 51 8.87 -5.79 12.77
C GLU A 51 8.76 -5.88 11.26
N ARG A 52 9.31 -6.95 10.72
CA ARG A 52 9.38 -7.22 9.29
C ARG A 52 8.88 -8.62 9.02
N TYR A 53 7.94 -8.73 8.10
CA TYR A 53 7.37 -10.00 7.64
C TYR A 53 7.68 -10.20 6.17
N PHE A 54 7.76 -11.44 5.74
CA PHE A 54 7.93 -11.79 4.33
C PHE A 54 6.79 -12.71 3.94
N ILE A 55 6.20 -12.46 2.79
CA ILE A 55 5.27 -13.37 2.12
C ILE A 55 6.08 -14.08 1.06
N ASP A 56 6.05 -15.42 1.02
CA ASP A 56 6.90 -16.19 0.14
C ASP A 56 6.61 -15.88 -1.33
N LEU A 57 5.33 -15.80 -1.71
CA LEU A 57 4.89 -15.36 -3.04
C LEU A 57 3.64 -14.48 -2.91
N TYR A 58 3.68 -13.31 -3.54
CA TYR A 58 2.58 -12.35 -3.51
C TYR A 58 2.19 -11.90 -4.92
N PHE A 59 0.88 -11.79 -5.17
CA PHE A 59 0.29 -11.33 -6.42
C PHE A 59 -0.49 -10.04 -6.20
N PRO A 60 0.11 -8.86 -6.50
CA PRO A 60 -0.50 -7.55 -6.23
C PRO A 60 -1.85 -7.31 -6.90
N GLN A 61 -2.03 -7.82 -8.14
CA GLN A 61 -3.24 -7.60 -8.92
C GLN A 61 -4.47 -8.23 -8.29
N VAL A 62 -4.30 -9.33 -7.59
CA VAL A 62 -5.37 -10.08 -6.93
C VAL A 62 -5.36 -9.92 -5.40
N ASN A 63 -4.34 -9.25 -4.86
CA ASN A 63 -4.08 -9.09 -3.43
C ASN A 63 -4.07 -10.43 -2.68
N MET A 64 -3.34 -11.41 -3.23
CA MET A 64 -3.20 -12.74 -2.65
C MET A 64 -1.75 -13.06 -2.34
N GLY A 65 -1.52 -13.66 -1.16
CA GLY A 65 -0.24 -14.20 -0.74
C GLY A 65 -0.26 -15.72 -0.67
N VAL A 66 0.89 -16.33 -0.89
CA VAL A 66 1.13 -17.77 -0.66
C VAL A 66 2.28 -17.91 0.33
N GLU A 67 2.10 -18.73 1.33
CA GLU A 67 3.09 -19.10 2.33
C GLU A 67 3.34 -20.60 2.24
N CYS A 68 4.60 -21.01 2.21
CA CYS A 68 5.01 -22.42 2.28
C CYS A 68 5.39 -22.76 3.73
N ASN A 69 4.61 -23.61 4.38
CA ASN A 69 4.83 -24.00 5.76
C ASN A 69 5.85 -25.14 5.84
N GLU A 70 7.08 -24.83 6.26
CA GLU A 70 8.15 -25.78 6.53
C GLU A 70 8.29 -26.04 8.05
N ILE A 71 8.81 -27.21 8.45
CA ILE A 71 8.91 -27.63 9.88
C ILE A 71 9.62 -26.61 10.78
N TYR A 72 10.58 -25.88 10.26
CA TYR A 72 11.36 -24.91 11.04
C TYR A 72 10.54 -23.74 11.62
N HIS A 73 9.30 -23.55 11.15
CA HIS A 73 8.37 -22.55 11.67
C HIS A 73 7.50 -23.05 12.84
N GLY A 74 7.54 -24.35 13.15
CA GLY A 74 6.62 -25.02 14.08
C GLY A 74 6.73 -24.68 15.57
N SER A 75 7.72 -23.90 16.01
CA SER A 75 7.88 -23.52 17.43
C SER A 75 7.15 -22.22 17.84
N ARG A 76 6.40 -21.58 16.94
CA ARG A 76 5.82 -20.25 17.13
C ARG A 76 4.37 -20.10 16.66
N VAL A 77 3.53 -21.12 16.85
CA VAL A 77 2.14 -21.13 16.33
C VAL A 77 1.33 -19.90 16.75
N GLN A 78 1.48 -19.40 17.97
CA GLN A 78 0.79 -18.20 18.44
C GLN A 78 1.32 -16.92 17.73
N HIS A 79 2.61 -16.87 17.49
CA HIS A 79 3.26 -15.78 16.79
C HIS A 79 2.86 -15.71 15.30
N ASP A 80 2.55 -16.86 14.69
CA ASP A 80 2.17 -16.93 13.27
C ASP A 80 0.73 -16.46 13.04
N THR A 81 -0.18 -16.68 14.00
CA THR A 81 -1.56 -16.17 13.92
C THR A 81 -1.59 -14.65 14.04
N ASP A 82 -0.88 -14.08 15.01
CA ASP A 82 -0.76 -12.64 15.20
C ASP A 82 -0.10 -11.98 13.98
N ARG A 83 0.94 -12.61 13.43
CA ARG A 83 1.62 -12.21 12.20
C ARG A 83 0.68 -12.15 10.99
N LYS A 84 -0.17 -13.18 10.82
CA LYS A 84 -1.15 -13.22 9.72
C LYS A 84 -2.15 -12.07 9.82
N LEU A 85 -2.69 -11.80 11.01
CA LEU A 85 -3.62 -10.70 11.24
C LEU A 85 -2.97 -9.34 10.94
N GLU A 86 -1.71 -9.16 11.31
CA GLU A 86 -0.96 -7.92 11.06
C GLU A 86 -0.66 -7.69 9.58
N ILE A 87 -0.27 -8.74 8.86
CA ILE A 87 -0.10 -8.69 7.39
C ILE A 87 -1.43 -8.34 6.73
N PHE A 88 -2.52 -8.95 7.20
CA PHE A 88 -3.87 -8.70 6.72
C PHE A 88 -4.28 -7.23 6.86
N ASP A 89 -4.06 -6.64 8.03
CA ASP A 89 -4.40 -5.26 8.31
C ASP A 89 -3.59 -4.27 7.45
N ILE A 90 -2.29 -4.54 7.28
CA ILE A 90 -1.42 -3.69 6.47
C ILE A 90 -1.84 -3.74 5.00
N LEU A 91 -2.06 -4.93 4.44
CA LEU A 91 -2.42 -5.09 3.03
C LEU A 91 -3.84 -4.59 2.73
N ARG A 92 -4.78 -4.72 3.68
CA ARG A 92 -6.12 -4.15 3.58
C ARG A 92 -6.10 -2.63 3.52
N GLN A 93 -5.23 -1.99 4.31
CA GLN A 93 -5.09 -0.52 4.29
C GLN A 93 -4.47 0.01 2.99
N VAL A 94 -3.62 -0.78 2.36
CA VAL A 94 -2.91 -0.39 1.12
C VAL A 94 -3.78 -0.54 -0.11
N ARG A 95 -4.70 -1.50 -0.09
CA ARG A 95 -5.65 -1.75 -1.19
C ARG A 95 -7.08 -1.77 -0.64
N PRO A 96 -7.64 -0.61 -0.28
CA PRO A 96 -9.01 -0.54 0.20
C PRO A 96 -9.97 -1.07 -0.87
N GLY A 97 -10.89 -1.96 -0.45
CA GLY A 97 -11.84 -2.62 -1.35
C GLY A 97 -11.33 -3.89 -2.04
N ARG A 98 -10.05 -4.24 -1.91
CA ARG A 98 -9.50 -5.54 -2.33
C ARG A 98 -9.03 -6.29 -1.09
N GLY A 99 -9.89 -7.11 -0.48
CA GLY A 99 -9.51 -7.92 0.69
C GLY A 99 -8.27 -8.77 0.39
N TYR A 100 -7.30 -8.78 1.31
CA TYR A 100 -6.16 -9.69 1.22
C TYR A 100 -6.60 -11.12 1.52
N GLU A 101 -6.08 -12.08 0.77
CA GLU A 101 -6.29 -13.51 0.98
C GLU A 101 -4.94 -14.21 1.02
N GLN A 102 -4.77 -15.11 2.01
CA GLN A 102 -3.59 -15.94 2.13
C GLN A 102 -3.91 -17.39 1.81
N ILE A 103 -3.02 -18.03 1.08
CA ILE A 103 -3.02 -19.44 0.78
C ILE A 103 -1.82 -20.05 1.51
N ASP A 104 -2.08 -21.02 2.36
CA ASP A 104 -1.03 -21.79 3.02
C ASP A 104 -0.82 -23.10 2.24
N VAL A 105 0.42 -23.41 1.91
CA VAL A 105 0.84 -24.67 1.30
C VAL A 105 1.69 -25.40 2.31
N ASP A 106 1.10 -26.43 2.95
CA ASP A 106 1.82 -27.25 3.89
C ASP A 106 2.64 -28.30 3.14
N VAL A 107 3.87 -28.53 3.57
CA VAL A 107 4.74 -29.60 3.07
C VAL A 107 4.95 -30.70 4.10
N TYR A 108 4.33 -30.58 5.26
CA TYR A 108 4.28 -31.58 6.32
C TYR A 108 2.92 -31.55 7.02
N GLU A 109 2.60 -32.61 7.73
CA GLU A 109 1.48 -32.64 8.67
C GLU A 109 1.95 -33.07 10.07
N ARG A 110 1.23 -32.61 11.10
CA ARG A 110 1.40 -33.09 12.47
C ARG A 110 0.35 -34.15 12.74
N LEU A 111 0.81 -35.34 13.17
CA LEU A 111 -0.06 -36.40 13.58
C LEU A 111 -0.55 -36.20 15.03
N ASP A 112 -1.58 -36.94 15.41
CA ASP A 112 -2.21 -36.84 16.75
C ASP A 112 -1.23 -37.17 17.90
N ASP A 113 -0.21 -38.00 17.63
CA ASP A 113 0.83 -38.32 18.59
C ASP A 113 1.93 -37.25 18.71
N GLY A 114 1.81 -36.14 17.98
CA GLY A 114 2.77 -35.04 17.94
C GLY A 114 3.96 -35.29 17.00
N THR A 115 4.03 -36.41 16.33
CA THR A 115 5.05 -36.68 15.31
C THR A 115 4.76 -35.88 14.03
N VAL A 116 5.78 -35.73 13.20
CA VAL A 116 5.69 -34.98 11.94
C VAL A 116 5.91 -35.93 10.79
N ARG A 117 4.98 -35.93 9.83
CA ARG A 117 5.10 -36.64 8.55
C ARG A 117 5.32 -35.61 7.44
N TRP A 118 6.36 -35.79 6.65
CA TRP A 118 6.51 -35.05 5.41
C TRP A 118 5.48 -35.53 4.38
N LEU A 119 4.84 -34.61 3.69
CA LEU A 119 3.93 -34.92 2.62
C LEU A 119 4.69 -35.49 1.42
N SER A 120 4.06 -36.39 0.69
CA SER A 120 4.57 -36.88 -0.58
C SER A 120 4.55 -35.79 -1.64
N LEU A 121 5.31 -36.00 -2.71
CA LEU A 121 5.30 -35.07 -3.85
C LEU A 121 3.89 -34.86 -4.42
N ASP A 122 3.11 -35.97 -4.54
CA ASP A 122 1.73 -35.89 -5.08
C ASP A 122 0.79 -35.08 -4.17
N GLU A 123 0.95 -35.19 -2.85
CA GLU A 123 0.16 -34.40 -1.88
C GLU A 123 0.51 -32.89 -1.97
N VAL A 124 1.80 -32.57 -2.04
CA VAL A 124 2.26 -31.18 -2.22
C VAL A 124 1.81 -30.63 -3.57
N ASP A 125 1.88 -31.42 -4.63
CA ASP A 125 1.43 -31.03 -5.97
C ASP A 125 -0.07 -30.80 -6.03
N ALA A 126 -0.87 -31.61 -5.33
CA ALA A 126 -2.32 -31.39 -5.21
C ALA A 126 -2.64 -30.05 -4.49
N ALA A 127 -1.89 -29.71 -3.44
CA ALA A 127 -2.02 -28.43 -2.73
C ALA A 127 -1.61 -27.25 -3.63
N ILE A 128 -0.55 -27.38 -4.41
CA ILE A 128 -0.13 -26.39 -5.41
C ILE A 128 -1.22 -26.19 -6.46
N ASP A 129 -1.80 -27.26 -7.01
CA ASP A 129 -2.88 -27.18 -8.00
C ASP A 129 -4.15 -26.52 -7.42
N ALA A 130 -4.49 -26.80 -6.17
CA ALA A 130 -5.57 -26.12 -5.47
C ALA A 130 -5.29 -24.61 -5.31
N SER A 131 -4.05 -24.24 -4.99
CA SER A 131 -3.60 -22.86 -4.88
C SER A 131 -3.73 -22.11 -6.22
N VAL A 132 -3.29 -22.74 -7.31
CA VAL A 132 -3.40 -22.18 -8.66
C VAL A 132 -4.86 -21.98 -9.06
N ARG A 133 -5.76 -22.92 -8.75
CA ARG A 133 -7.21 -22.76 -8.99
C ARG A 133 -7.75 -21.56 -8.22
N ARG A 134 -7.47 -21.40 -6.93
CA ARG A 134 -7.93 -20.27 -6.13
C ARG A 134 -7.45 -18.92 -6.69
N ILE A 135 -6.20 -18.85 -7.15
CA ILE A 135 -5.66 -17.61 -7.77
C ILE A 135 -6.41 -17.31 -9.07
N ARG A 136 -6.65 -18.31 -9.92
CA ARG A 136 -7.42 -18.13 -11.17
C ARG A 136 -8.87 -17.71 -10.92
N ASP A 137 -9.52 -18.32 -9.95
CA ASP A 137 -10.89 -17.95 -9.56
C ASP A 137 -10.95 -16.49 -9.12
N ARG A 138 -9.96 -16.06 -8.34
CA ARG A 138 -9.86 -14.65 -7.92
C ARG A 138 -9.62 -13.68 -9.08
N ILE A 139 -8.80 -14.06 -10.05
CA ILE A 139 -8.58 -13.29 -11.28
C ILE A 139 -9.92 -13.13 -12.01
N THR A 140 -10.65 -14.22 -12.23
CA THR A 140 -11.95 -14.22 -12.90
C THR A 140 -12.96 -13.31 -12.20
N ILE A 141 -13.10 -13.42 -10.87
CA ILE A 141 -14.00 -12.55 -10.08
C ILE A 141 -13.65 -11.05 -10.26
N LEU A 142 -12.37 -10.72 -10.29
CA LEU A 142 -11.95 -9.34 -10.48
C LEU A 142 -12.14 -8.86 -11.93
N GLN A 143 -11.97 -9.73 -12.92
CA GLN A 143 -12.26 -9.43 -14.33
C GLN A 143 -13.75 -9.18 -14.56
N ASP A 144 -14.61 -10.06 -14.05
CA ASP A 144 -16.07 -9.94 -14.15
C ASP A 144 -16.61 -8.67 -13.48
N SER A 145 -15.96 -8.25 -12.38
CA SER A 145 -16.30 -7.00 -11.68
C SER A 145 -15.61 -5.76 -12.23
N HIS A 146 -14.87 -5.86 -13.34
CA HIS A 146 -14.07 -4.79 -13.95
C HIS A 146 -13.06 -4.12 -12.99
N LYS A 147 -12.54 -4.88 -12.03
CA LYS A 147 -11.56 -4.45 -11.03
C LYS A 147 -10.17 -5.03 -11.26
N PHE A 148 -10.00 -5.85 -12.26
CA PHE A 148 -8.71 -6.45 -12.59
C PHE A 148 -7.87 -5.47 -13.42
N GLU A 149 -6.65 -5.18 -12.95
CA GLU A 149 -5.67 -4.35 -13.64
C GLU A 149 -4.46 -5.20 -14.02
N PRO A 150 -4.32 -5.58 -15.31
CA PRO A 150 -3.23 -6.45 -15.75
C PRO A 150 -1.86 -5.84 -15.52
N TRP A 151 -0.88 -6.67 -15.21
CA TRP A 151 0.50 -6.26 -15.06
C TRP A 151 1.06 -5.61 -16.34
N GLY A 152 1.51 -4.37 -16.22
CA GLY A 152 2.10 -3.60 -17.31
C GLY A 152 1.10 -2.83 -18.17
N GLU A 153 -0.21 -2.90 -17.84
CA GLU A 153 -1.25 -2.05 -18.39
C GLU A 153 -1.68 -0.96 -17.41
N GLU A 154 -1.03 -0.89 -16.25
CA GLU A 154 -1.25 0.16 -15.26
C GLU A 154 -1.05 1.53 -15.94
N LEU A 155 -2.13 2.29 -16.04
CA LEU A 155 -2.06 3.66 -16.57
C LEU A 155 -1.21 4.51 -15.62
N SER A 156 -0.28 5.25 -16.19
CA SER A 156 0.39 6.29 -15.40
C SER A 156 -0.65 7.32 -14.93
N PRO A 157 -0.44 8.01 -13.79
CA PRO A 157 -1.35 9.07 -13.37
C PRO A 157 -1.67 10.08 -14.48
N ALA A 158 -0.68 10.43 -15.31
CA ALA A 158 -0.87 11.34 -16.43
C ALA A 158 -1.84 10.76 -17.49
N GLN A 159 -1.73 9.49 -17.82
CA GLN A 159 -2.64 8.82 -18.76
C GLN A 159 -4.04 8.68 -18.18
N TYR A 160 -4.13 8.30 -16.88
CA TYR A 160 -5.42 8.15 -16.20
C TYR A 160 -6.21 9.46 -16.14
N PHE A 161 -5.54 10.59 -15.85
CA PHE A 161 -6.18 11.90 -15.73
C PHE A 161 -6.22 12.71 -17.03
N ALA A 162 -5.72 12.18 -18.15
CA ALA A 162 -5.64 12.92 -19.41
C ALA A 162 -6.98 13.52 -19.87
N THR A 163 -8.06 12.77 -19.69
CA THR A 163 -9.43 13.18 -20.09
C THR A 163 -10.31 13.59 -18.91
N LYS A 164 -9.86 13.43 -17.68
CA LYS A 164 -10.63 13.77 -16.48
C LYS A 164 -10.51 15.26 -16.15
N THR A 165 -11.55 15.79 -15.54
CA THR A 165 -11.62 17.18 -15.06
C THR A 165 -11.65 17.28 -13.54
N VAL A 166 -11.76 16.14 -12.86
CA VAL A 166 -11.87 16.04 -11.40
C VAL A 166 -11.08 14.83 -10.94
N ILE A 167 -10.39 14.94 -9.81
CA ILE A 167 -9.83 13.82 -9.06
C ILE A 167 -10.79 13.44 -7.92
N LEU A 168 -11.03 12.15 -7.74
CA LEU A 168 -11.86 11.59 -6.67
C LEU A 168 -11.00 10.77 -5.69
N VAL A 169 -11.40 10.73 -4.42
CA VAL A 169 -10.76 9.83 -3.43
C VAL A 169 -10.83 8.37 -3.91
N ASP A 170 -11.94 8.00 -4.53
CA ASP A 170 -12.20 6.63 -5.00
C ASP A 170 -11.42 6.26 -6.28
N ASP A 171 -10.75 7.22 -6.95
CA ASP A 171 -9.82 6.91 -8.06
C ASP A 171 -8.64 6.06 -7.55
N ASP A 172 -8.22 6.25 -6.30
CA ASP A 172 -7.12 5.53 -5.62
C ASP A 172 -5.80 5.50 -6.42
N ILE A 173 -5.57 6.52 -7.25
CA ILE A 173 -4.37 6.62 -8.07
C ILE A 173 -3.18 7.12 -7.23
N ALA A 174 -2.06 6.42 -7.37
CA ALA A 174 -0.82 6.74 -6.69
C ALA A 174 0.08 7.64 -7.54
N PHE A 175 0.47 8.78 -6.99
CA PHE A 175 1.45 9.67 -7.62
C PHE A 175 2.84 9.42 -7.04
N PRO A 176 3.89 9.28 -7.88
CA PRO A 176 5.23 8.93 -7.41
C PRO A 176 5.92 10.04 -6.64
N THR A 177 5.61 11.30 -6.94
CA THR A 177 6.25 12.47 -6.32
C THR A 177 5.30 13.67 -6.21
N ILE A 178 5.61 14.61 -5.33
CA ILE A 178 4.88 15.89 -5.22
C ILE A 178 4.89 16.67 -6.55
N PRO A 179 6.03 16.82 -7.27
CA PRO A 179 6.03 17.43 -8.59
C PRO A 179 5.14 16.72 -9.61
N ALA A 180 5.16 15.37 -9.65
CA ALA A 180 4.31 14.60 -10.55
C ALA A 180 2.81 14.85 -10.26
N THR A 181 2.41 14.91 -8.98
CA THR A 181 1.05 15.27 -8.59
C THR A 181 0.65 16.65 -9.13
N CYS A 182 1.51 17.64 -8.93
CA CYS A 182 1.24 19.00 -9.41
C CYS A 182 1.22 19.08 -10.95
N ASN A 183 2.11 18.37 -11.63
CA ASN A 183 2.16 18.36 -13.09
C ASN A 183 0.89 17.75 -13.69
N VAL A 184 0.41 16.66 -13.12
CA VAL A 184 -0.81 15.98 -13.61
C VAL A 184 -2.07 16.79 -13.31
N LEU A 185 -2.19 17.35 -12.11
CA LEU A 185 -3.44 17.99 -11.65
C LEU A 185 -3.51 19.49 -11.93
N LEU A 186 -2.37 20.16 -12.13
CA LEU A 186 -2.28 21.62 -12.24
C LEU A 186 -1.45 22.07 -13.44
N HIS A 187 -0.97 21.17 -14.29
CA HIS A 187 -0.09 21.46 -15.42
C HIS A 187 1.12 22.38 -15.08
N SER A 188 1.69 22.17 -13.87
CA SER A 188 2.66 23.10 -13.27
C SER A 188 4.03 23.10 -13.94
N GLY A 189 4.37 22.10 -14.77
CA GLY A 189 5.69 22.00 -15.44
C GLY A 189 6.87 21.82 -14.47
N TYR A 190 6.66 21.29 -13.27
CA TYR A 190 7.72 21.12 -12.29
C TYR A 190 8.69 20.00 -12.70
N ASN A 191 9.98 20.23 -12.44
CA ASN A 191 10.98 19.18 -12.63
C ASN A 191 10.78 18.05 -11.61
N GLU A 192 10.39 16.88 -12.08
CA GLU A 192 10.10 15.71 -11.23
C GLU A 192 11.35 15.13 -10.54
N LYS A 193 12.55 15.39 -11.07
CA LYS A 193 13.82 15.00 -10.46
C LYS A 193 14.23 15.94 -9.33
N ALA A 194 13.65 17.12 -9.22
CA ALA A 194 13.91 18.07 -8.14
C ALA A 194 13.14 17.65 -6.89
N SER A 195 13.80 16.94 -5.97
CA SER A 195 13.21 16.33 -4.78
C SER A 195 12.77 17.29 -3.67
N ARG A 196 12.93 18.62 -3.82
CA ARG A 196 12.81 19.58 -2.73
C ARG A 196 11.54 20.45 -2.81
N ARG A 197 10.35 19.84 -2.80
CA ARG A 197 9.12 20.60 -2.55
C ARG A 197 8.72 20.51 -1.07
N ARG A 198 8.20 21.62 -0.56
CA ARG A 198 7.60 21.63 0.79
C ARG A 198 6.38 20.74 0.78
N SER A 199 6.11 20.06 1.90
CA SER A 199 4.93 19.20 2.03
C SER A 199 3.61 19.98 2.19
N TYR A 200 3.70 21.30 2.33
CA TYR A 200 2.56 22.19 2.49
C TYR A 200 2.87 23.53 1.80
N PHE A 201 2.10 23.88 0.77
CA PHE A 201 2.31 25.09 -0.05
C PHE A 201 1.12 25.37 -0.97
N VAL A 202 1.07 26.58 -1.54
CA VAL A 202 0.14 26.94 -2.61
C VAL A 202 0.87 26.89 -3.94
N PRO A 203 0.55 25.92 -4.84
CA PRO A 203 1.05 25.95 -6.21
C PRO A 203 0.60 27.21 -6.97
N HIS A 204 1.42 27.68 -7.91
CA HIS A 204 1.14 28.92 -8.66
C HIS A 204 -0.23 28.86 -9.37
N ALA A 205 -0.48 27.82 -10.14
CA ALA A 205 -1.75 27.64 -10.85
C ALA A 205 -2.97 27.60 -9.91
N LEU A 206 -2.79 27.08 -8.68
CA LEU A 206 -3.84 27.06 -7.68
C LEU A 206 -4.12 28.49 -7.15
N ARG A 207 -3.05 29.26 -6.92
CA ARG A 207 -3.15 30.65 -6.46
C ARG A 207 -3.79 31.55 -7.50
N GLU A 208 -3.46 31.38 -8.77
CA GLU A 208 -4.08 32.15 -9.86
C GLU A 208 -5.59 31.93 -9.93
N LYS A 209 -6.05 30.70 -9.70
CA LYS A 209 -7.47 30.36 -9.82
C LYS A 209 -8.29 30.64 -8.56
N TYR A 210 -7.72 30.42 -7.38
CA TYR A 210 -8.45 30.44 -6.10
C TYR A 210 -7.81 31.33 -5.03
N GLY A 211 -6.79 32.14 -5.38
CA GLY A 211 -6.04 32.89 -4.38
C GLY A 211 -5.38 31.99 -3.35
N ASP A 212 -5.45 32.40 -2.09
CA ASP A 212 -4.90 31.63 -0.97
C ASP A 212 -5.99 30.80 -0.24
N GLU A 213 -7.08 30.43 -0.95
CA GLU A 213 -8.17 29.64 -0.37
C GLU A 213 -7.77 28.18 -0.16
N TYR A 214 -6.96 27.63 -1.07
CA TYR A 214 -6.56 26.23 -1.05
C TYR A 214 -5.06 26.06 -0.93
N TYR A 215 -4.63 25.07 -0.12
CA TYR A 215 -3.25 24.62 -0.02
C TYR A 215 -3.15 23.16 -0.47
N PHE A 216 -2.09 22.82 -1.17
CA PHE A 216 -1.70 21.43 -1.35
C PHE A 216 -0.92 20.96 -0.15
N TRP A 217 -1.36 19.84 0.42
CA TRP A 217 -0.77 19.23 1.60
C TRP A 217 -0.43 17.77 1.37
N PHE A 218 0.82 17.41 1.67
CA PHE A 218 1.39 16.10 1.48
C PHE A 218 1.86 15.51 2.82
N PRO A 219 0.94 15.21 3.76
CA PRO A 219 1.31 14.67 5.06
C PRO A 219 1.90 13.28 4.90
N LYS A 220 2.96 13.02 5.67
CA LYS A 220 3.48 11.67 5.85
C LYS A 220 2.63 11.00 6.91
N LYS A 221 2.07 9.84 6.61
CA LYS A 221 1.32 9.06 7.59
C LYS A 221 2.28 8.57 8.68
N ALA A 222 1.94 8.82 9.94
CA ALA A 222 2.66 8.21 11.05
C ALA A 222 2.43 6.70 11.00
N VAL A 223 3.52 5.94 11.05
CA VAL A 223 3.47 4.52 11.36
C VAL A 223 3.55 4.44 12.88
N ALA A 224 2.70 3.63 13.51
CA ALA A 224 2.63 3.53 14.97
C ALA A 224 4.03 3.45 15.60
N GLY A 225 4.32 4.36 16.53
CA GLY A 225 5.59 4.42 17.25
C GLY A 225 6.74 5.20 16.58
N HIS A 226 6.52 5.86 15.43
CA HIS A 226 7.57 6.64 14.77
C HIS A 226 7.10 8.04 14.36
N ALA A 227 7.66 9.05 15.00
CA ALA A 227 7.56 10.44 14.57
C ALA A 227 8.23 10.63 13.19
N ILE A 228 7.53 11.28 12.27
CA ILE A 228 7.91 11.32 10.86
C ILE A 228 9.08 12.27 10.59
N ALA A 229 9.09 13.43 11.18
CA ALA A 229 10.18 14.40 11.06
C ALA A 229 10.05 15.45 12.17
N LYS A 230 11.07 15.70 12.92
CA LYS A 230 11.09 16.74 13.96
C LYS A 230 9.88 16.65 14.93
N GLY A 231 9.41 15.44 15.23
CA GLY A 231 8.32 15.19 16.16
C GLY A 231 6.91 15.32 15.57
N TRP A 232 6.73 15.66 14.30
CA TRP A 232 5.41 15.74 13.68
C TRP A 232 4.82 14.36 13.38
N ASN A 233 3.54 14.21 13.71
CA ASN A 233 2.72 13.03 13.41
C ASN A 233 1.47 13.44 12.63
N ASN A 234 1.08 12.62 11.66
CA ASN A 234 -0.16 12.78 10.92
C ASN A 234 -0.90 11.44 10.93
N VAL A 235 -2.13 11.45 11.44
CA VAL A 235 -2.96 10.24 11.58
C VAL A 235 -4.28 10.48 10.84
N LEU A 236 -4.53 9.68 9.81
CA LEU A 236 -5.81 9.63 9.12
C LEU A 236 -6.70 8.61 9.83
N SER A 237 -7.97 8.97 10.12
CA SER A 237 -8.94 8.02 10.67
C SER A 237 -9.20 6.88 9.68
N GLU A 238 -9.68 5.73 10.19
CA GLU A 238 -9.96 4.54 9.37
C GLU A 238 -11.01 4.82 8.28
N ASP A 239 -12.02 5.63 8.60
CA ASP A 239 -13.07 6.06 7.67
C ASP A 239 -12.61 7.15 6.67
N GLY A 240 -11.38 7.65 6.80
CA GLY A 240 -10.81 8.69 5.95
C GLY A 240 -11.43 10.08 6.16
N THR A 241 -12.32 10.28 7.15
CA THR A 241 -13.07 11.53 7.32
C THR A 241 -12.36 12.56 8.20
N ARG A 242 -11.36 12.15 8.98
CA ARG A 242 -10.62 13.02 9.90
C ARG A 242 -9.12 12.80 9.78
N LEU A 243 -8.37 13.89 9.83
CA LEU A 243 -6.92 13.87 9.89
C LEU A 243 -6.45 14.66 11.11
N TYR A 244 -5.55 14.05 11.87
CA TYR A 244 -4.96 14.65 13.07
C TYR A 244 -3.49 14.95 12.79
N GLU A 245 -3.07 16.19 13.11
CA GLU A 245 -1.68 16.63 13.03
C GLU A 245 -1.24 17.10 14.41
N TYR A 246 -0.11 16.62 14.90
CA TYR A 246 0.45 17.02 16.19
C TYR A 246 1.96 16.82 16.23
N ASN A 247 2.60 17.64 17.07
CA ASN A 247 4.04 17.53 17.34
C ASN A 247 4.22 17.02 18.77
N GLU A 248 4.93 15.91 18.94
CA GLU A 248 5.21 15.30 20.23
C GLU A 248 6.39 15.96 20.96
N THR A 249 7.38 16.45 20.20
CA THR A 249 8.60 17.04 20.78
C THR A 249 8.47 18.53 21.08
N LYS A 250 7.50 19.20 20.44
CA LYS A 250 7.20 20.63 20.58
C LYS A 250 5.68 20.83 20.66
N PRO A 251 5.07 20.51 21.81
CA PRO A 251 3.60 20.60 21.97
C PRO A 251 3.03 21.98 21.74
N GLU A 252 3.80 23.03 21.98
CA GLU A 252 3.42 24.43 21.73
C GLU A 252 3.05 24.70 20.26
N LEU A 253 3.68 23.98 19.32
CA LEU A 253 3.38 24.09 17.88
C LEU A 253 1.99 23.55 17.54
N ASN A 254 1.36 22.77 18.40
CA ASN A 254 0.02 22.23 18.14
C ASN A 254 -1.07 23.28 18.24
N GLU A 255 -0.82 24.39 18.90
CA GLU A 255 -1.76 25.50 19.07
C GLU A 255 -1.70 26.54 17.93
N GLU A 256 -0.57 26.60 17.22
CA GLU A 256 -0.37 27.59 16.17
C GLU A 256 -1.29 27.37 14.96
N GLY A 257 -1.74 28.49 14.37
CA GLY A 257 -2.45 28.52 13.10
C GLY A 257 -3.98 28.55 13.25
N THR A 258 -4.55 29.69 12.93
CA THR A 258 -6.00 29.88 12.72
C THR A 258 -6.33 29.74 11.24
N GLU A 259 -5.66 28.83 10.55
CA GLU A 259 -5.78 28.70 9.10
C GLU A 259 -7.23 28.43 8.70
N LYS A 260 -7.80 29.33 7.93
CA LYS A 260 -9.12 29.17 7.31
C LYS A 260 -9.03 28.43 5.97
N GLN A 261 -7.79 28.18 5.50
CA GLN A 261 -7.58 27.58 4.18
C GLN A 261 -7.93 26.11 4.18
N ARG A 262 -8.50 25.69 3.06
CA ARG A 262 -8.76 24.29 2.74
C ARG A 262 -7.49 23.59 2.30
N ARG A 263 -7.32 22.37 2.68
CA ARG A 263 -6.15 21.54 2.35
C ARG A 263 -6.54 20.44 1.37
N VAL A 264 -6.11 20.59 0.12
CA VAL A 264 -6.16 19.51 -0.87
C VAL A 264 -5.08 18.51 -0.50
N THR A 265 -5.48 17.37 0.05
CA THR A 265 -4.61 16.49 0.82
C THR A 265 -4.23 15.24 0.05
N PHE A 266 -2.93 14.98 -0.05
CA PHE A 266 -2.35 13.79 -0.64
C PHE A 266 -1.54 13.04 0.41
N VAL A 267 -2.10 11.98 0.98
CA VAL A 267 -1.42 11.24 2.04
C VAL A 267 -0.29 10.41 1.45
N GLN A 268 0.90 10.54 2.06
CA GLN A 268 2.03 9.69 1.69
C GLN A 268 1.80 8.28 2.22
N THR A 269 1.83 7.32 1.32
CA THR A 269 1.81 5.89 1.63
C THR A 269 3.12 5.26 1.19
N LEU A 270 3.44 4.11 1.75
CA LEU A 270 4.52 3.26 1.28
C LEU A 270 3.88 2.10 0.52
N ASP A 271 4.14 2.01 -0.79
CA ASP A 271 3.73 0.84 -1.54
C ASP A 271 4.43 -0.40 -0.95
N PRO A 272 3.69 -1.39 -0.45
CA PRO A 272 4.28 -2.55 0.21
C PRO A 272 5.07 -3.42 -0.77
N VAL A 273 4.73 -3.38 -2.06
CA VAL A 273 5.35 -4.20 -3.10
C VAL A 273 6.63 -3.57 -3.62
N THR A 274 6.54 -2.31 -4.08
CA THR A 274 7.68 -1.59 -4.67
C THR A 274 8.56 -0.91 -3.63
N ARG A 275 8.03 -0.72 -2.41
CA ARG A 275 8.62 0.06 -1.32
C ARG A 275 8.89 1.52 -1.69
N ARG A 276 8.24 1.99 -2.73
CA ARG A 276 8.28 3.39 -3.12
C ARG A 276 7.29 4.18 -2.27
N ARG A 277 7.69 5.37 -1.95
CA ARG A 277 6.77 6.34 -1.36
C ARG A 277 5.91 6.89 -2.46
N GLU A 278 4.61 6.90 -2.22
CA GLU A 278 3.59 7.36 -3.14
C GLU A 278 2.65 8.32 -2.43
N TYR A 279 1.94 9.12 -3.18
CA TYR A 279 0.95 10.04 -2.67
C TYR A 279 -0.41 9.71 -3.25
N ARG A 280 -1.43 9.56 -2.40
CA ARG A 280 -2.81 9.29 -2.81
C ARG A 280 -3.72 10.40 -2.34
N PHE A 281 -4.64 10.83 -3.20
CA PHE A 281 -5.61 11.85 -2.85
C PHE A 281 -6.55 11.34 -1.75
N ALA A 282 -6.60 12.06 -0.64
CA ALA A 282 -7.43 11.71 0.51
C ALA A 282 -8.66 12.62 0.64
N GLY A 283 -8.74 13.68 -0.17
CA GLY A 283 -9.83 14.64 -0.16
C GLY A 283 -9.40 16.08 0.15
N VAL A 284 -10.38 16.94 0.26
CA VAL A 284 -10.22 18.34 0.71
C VAL A 284 -10.64 18.41 2.16
N PHE A 285 -9.73 18.88 3.00
CA PHE A 285 -9.93 18.99 4.44
C PHE A 285 -9.93 20.45 4.87
N HIS A 286 -10.75 20.80 5.84
CA HIS A 286 -10.67 22.08 6.55
C HIS A 286 -10.30 21.83 8.01
N ARG A 287 -9.63 22.83 8.61
CA ARG A 287 -9.32 22.80 10.04
C ARG A 287 -10.56 23.06 10.84
N GLU A 288 -10.80 22.23 11.84
CA GLU A 288 -11.89 22.44 12.78
C GLU A 288 -11.34 22.95 14.12
N SER A 289 -11.40 22.18 15.15
CA SER A 289 -10.95 22.56 16.49
C SER A 289 -9.75 21.74 16.92
N LEU A 290 -9.04 22.20 17.95
CA LEU A 290 -8.09 21.37 18.67
C LEU A 290 -8.84 20.28 19.40
N LYS A 291 -8.31 19.05 19.36
CA LYS A 291 -8.79 17.94 20.17
C LYS A 291 -7.68 17.46 21.09
N VAL A 292 -8.03 17.24 22.36
CA VAL A 292 -7.12 16.59 23.32
C VAL A 292 -7.38 15.09 23.27
N VAL A 293 -6.35 14.31 22.97
CA VAL A 293 -6.39 12.84 22.95
C VAL A 293 -5.21 12.38 23.79
N GLU A 294 -5.48 11.62 24.87
CA GLU A 294 -4.45 11.12 25.80
C GLU A 294 -3.54 12.24 26.34
N GLY A 295 -4.11 13.40 26.65
CA GLY A 295 -3.37 14.56 27.14
C GLY A 295 -2.61 15.36 26.09
N VAL A 296 -2.57 14.93 24.84
CA VAL A 296 -1.90 15.61 23.73
C VAL A 296 -2.88 16.44 22.92
N LYS A 297 -2.62 17.75 22.78
CA LYS A 297 -3.38 18.60 21.88
C LYS A 297 -3.05 18.22 20.43
N ARG A 298 -4.10 17.93 19.64
CA ARG A 298 -3.99 17.54 18.22
C ARG A 298 -4.83 18.50 17.38
N ARG A 299 -4.24 19.04 16.30
CA ARG A 299 -4.98 19.77 15.28
C ARG A 299 -5.87 18.79 14.55
N ARG A 300 -7.16 19.05 14.48
CA ARG A 300 -8.14 18.22 13.78
C ARG A 300 -8.53 18.88 12.47
N TYR A 301 -8.48 18.10 11.41
CA TYR A 301 -8.99 18.45 10.09
C TYR A 301 -10.12 17.49 9.73
N VAL A 302 -11.19 18.02 9.18
CA VAL A 302 -12.38 17.25 8.80
C VAL A 302 -12.52 17.29 7.29
N LEU A 303 -12.88 16.15 6.70
CA LEU A 303 -13.12 16.00 5.28
C LEU A 303 -14.35 16.85 4.89
N GLU A 304 -14.15 17.77 3.97
CA GLU A 304 -15.19 18.64 3.40
C GLU A 304 -15.64 18.10 2.03
N ASN A 305 -14.70 17.62 1.22
CA ASN A 305 -15.00 17.16 -0.12
C ASN A 305 -14.13 15.95 -0.51
N ARG A 306 -14.76 14.95 -1.14
CA ARG A 306 -14.09 13.76 -1.67
C ARG A 306 -13.57 13.95 -3.10
N SER A 307 -13.72 15.15 -3.65
CA SER A 307 -13.29 15.49 -5.01
C SER A 307 -12.57 16.83 -5.05
N PHE A 308 -11.74 17.01 -6.08
CA PHE A 308 -11.10 18.29 -6.36
C PHE A 308 -10.96 18.51 -7.88
N PRO A 309 -11.23 19.73 -8.42
CA PRO A 309 -11.08 20.01 -9.84
C PRO A 309 -9.62 19.92 -10.30
N ILE A 310 -9.40 19.32 -11.46
CA ILE A 310 -8.13 19.38 -12.17
C ILE A 310 -8.05 20.73 -12.89
N ILE A 311 -6.95 21.45 -12.71
CA ILE A 311 -6.73 22.74 -13.34
C ILE A 311 -5.93 22.51 -14.62
N LYS A 312 -6.58 22.72 -15.76
CA LYS A 312 -5.96 22.63 -17.08
C LYS A 312 -5.49 24.00 -17.53
#